data_22e62cb212273feb05ad6fe4aff82305
#
_entry.id   22e62cb212273feb05ad6fe4aff82305
#
_cell.length_a   1.000
_cell.length_b   1.000
_cell.length_c   1.000
_cell.angle_alpha   90.00
_cell.angle_beta   90.00
_cell.angle_gamma   90.00
#
_symmetry.space_group_name_H-M   'P 1'
#
loop_
_entity.id
_entity.type
_entity.pdbx_description
1 polymer ?
#
loop_
_entity_poly.entity_id
_entity_poly.type
_entity_poly.pdbx_seq_one_letter_code
_entity_poly.pdbx_strand_id
1 'polypeptide(L)'
;MAFVEKKLPADAPIAQKALGWVDSRFPLTKLWEDQWGKYYAPKNFNFFYLFGSLAALVLVIQIVTGIFLVMNYKPDAQLAFASVEYIMREVPWGWLVRYMHSTGASAFFIVVYLHMTRALLYGSYRKPRELIWLFGVAIFLCLMGEAFFGYLLPWGQMSYWGAQVIVNLFGAIPFIGPDLSLWIRGDYVVSDATLNRFFAFHVIAIPLVLLGLVVAHLIALHEVGSNNPDGIEVKDNLGPDGHGVDTIPSHPYYTTKDIFGVSVFLTIFSAVVFFAPEFGGYFLEYNNFIPADPLKTPSHIAPVWYFTPFYSILRAVTSQFMSALVLCTIAYAALIVFRTRLPQMIKNGVVGVAVVMVIGMLVFDAKFWGVVLMGVSVLILAGMPWLDHSPVKSIRYRPEWHKIVYAVFGTTFLVLGYLGVQAPTAIRTLVAQIGTLIYFGFFMLMPWWSAMGEFKPVPKRVTFQPH
;
A
#
# COMPACT_ATOMS: atom_id res chain seq x y z
N MET A 1 -23.59 -33.19 1.84
CA MET A 1 -22.68 -34.29 2.23
C MET A 1 -23.15 -34.81 3.56
N ALA A 2 -23.29 -36.15 3.70
CA ALA A 2 -23.64 -36.74 4.98
C ALA A 2 -22.44 -36.58 5.95
N PHE A 3 -22.74 -36.25 7.21
CA PHE A 3 -21.75 -36.18 8.29
C PHE A 3 -21.16 -37.57 8.54
N VAL A 4 -19.86 -37.73 8.29
CA VAL A 4 -19.12 -38.97 8.56
C VAL A 4 -18.08 -38.69 9.63
N GLU A 5 -18.33 -39.13 10.86
CA GLU A 5 -17.37 -39.06 11.93
C GLU A 5 -16.25 -40.09 11.70
N LYS A 6 -15.02 -39.63 11.53
CA LYS A 6 -13.86 -40.50 11.36
C LYS A 6 -13.59 -41.23 12.68
N LYS A 7 -13.95 -42.50 12.79
CA LYS A 7 -13.66 -43.32 13.98
C LYS A 7 -12.16 -43.50 14.13
N LEU A 8 -11.60 -42.93 15.16
CA LEU A 8 -10.21 -43.14 15.55
C LEU A 8 -10.10 -44.43 16.44
N PRO A 9 -8.94 -45.09 16.46
CA PRO A 9 -8.69 -46.19 17.37
C PRO A 9 -8.98 -45.84 18.85
N ALA A 10 -9.45 -46.78 19.62
CA ALA A 10 -9.82 -46.54 21.02
C ALA A 10 -8.62 -46.09 21.88
N ASP A 11 -7.43 -46.50 21.52
CA ASP A 11 -6.13 -46.21 22.14
C ASP A 11 -5.45 -44.96 21.61
N ALA A 12 -6.07 -44.25 20.63
CA ALA A 12 -5.50 -43.03 20.07
C ALA A 12 -5.28 -41.97 21.16
N PRO A 13 -4.17 -41.17 21.11
CA PRO A 13 -3.91 -40.09 22.03
C PRO A 13 -5.07 -39.08 22.11
N ILE A 14 -5.30 -38.50 23.29
CA ILE A 14 -6.38 -37.52 23.54
C ILE A 14 -6.32 -36.36 22.53
N ALA A 15 -5.12 -35.86 22.24
CA ALA A 15 -4.93 -34.78 21.25
C ALA A 15 -5.42 -35.16 19.83
N GLN A 16 -5.17 -36.42 19.43
CA GLN A 16 -5.62 -36.92 18.11
C GLN A 16 -7.14 -37.12 18.07
N LYS A 17 -7.74 -37.57 19.18
CA LYS A 17 -9.21 -37.67 19.31
C LYS A 17 -9.85 -36.29 19.29
N ALA A 18 -9.28 -35.32 20.00
CA ALA A 18 -9.76 -33.94 19.98
C ALA A 18 -9.67 -33.31 18.58
N LEU A 19 -8.52 -33.47 17.89
CA LEU A 19 -8.35 -32.99 16.52
C LEU A 19 -9.30 -33.67 15.54
N GLY A 20 -9.49 -35.00 15.64
CA GLY A 20 -10.45 -35.74 14.81
C GLY A 20 -11.90 -35.31 15.03
N TRP A 21 -12.27 -34.94 16.29
CA TRP A 21 -13.56 -34.38 16.60
C TRP A 21 -13.76 -33.00 15.98
N VAL A 22 -12.73 -32.13 16.01
CA VAL A 22 -12.75 -30.83 15.34
C VAL A 22 -12.84 -31.02 13.83
N ASP A 23 -11.99 -31.86 13.22
CA ASP A 23 -11.93 -32.04 11.76
C ASP A 23 -13.22 -32.60 11.16
N SER A 24 -13.97 -33.39 11.93
CA SER A 24 -15.26 -33.89 11.47
C SER A 24 -16.36 -32.82 11.41
N ARG A 25 -16.16 -31.66 12.06
CA ARG A 25 -17.09 -30.52 12.16
C ARG A 25 -16.60 -29.27 11.43
N PHE A 26 -15.32 -29.05 11.52
CA PHE A 26 -14.59 -27.95 10.87
C PHE A 26 -13.27 -28.51 10.32
N PRO A 27 -13.01 -28.52 9.03
CA PRO A 27 -11.88 -29.24 8.39
C PRO A 27 -10.54 -28.51 8.64
N LEU A 28 -10.15 -28.40 9.92
CA LEU A 28 -8.98 -27.64 10.36
C LEU A 28 -7.67 -28.18 9.76
N THR A 29 -7.49 -29.52 9.83
CA THR A 29 -6.31 -30.17 9.27
C THR A 29 -6.24 -29.97 7.74
N LYS A 30 -7.38 -30.09 7.03
CA LYS A 30 -7.41 -29.86 5.60
C LYS A 30 -7.08 -28.40 5.26
N LEU A 31 -7.65 -27.43 5.98
CA LEU A 31 -7.34 -26.02 5.79
C LEU A 31 -5.84 -25.73 6.03
N TRP A 32 -5.27 -26.33 7.08
CA TRP A 32 -3.84 -26.23 7.34
C TRP A 32 -2.99 -26.81 6.20
N GLU A 33 -3.34 -28.02 5.74
CA GLU A 33 -2.63 -28.68 4.64
C GLU A 33 -2.72 -27.89 3.34
N ASP A 34 -3.91 -27.40 2.97
CA ASP A 34 -4.15 -26.69 1.72
C ASP A 34 -3.47 -25.31 1.71
N GLN A 35 -3.37 -24.65 2.88
CA GLN A 35 -2.82 -23.30 2.97
C GLN A 35 -1.32 -23.26 3.33
N TRP A 36 -0.80 -24.23 4.08
CA TRP A 36 0.60 -24.25 4.53
C TRP A 36 1.29 -25.60 4.34
N GLY A 37 0.73 -26.66 4.89
CA GLY A 37 1.42 -27.95 4.98
C GLY A 37 1.78 -28.57 3.64
N LYS A 38 0.89 -28.43 2.65
CA LYS A 38 1.04 -28.95 1.29
C LYS A 38 1.13 -27.88 0.22
N TYR A 39 1.35 -26.62 0.61
CA TYR A 39 1.56 -25.54 -0.33
C TYR A 39 2.98 -25.61 -0.91
N TYR A 40 3.06 -25.66 -2.25
CA TYR A 40 4.31 -25.69 -2.99
C TYR A 40 4.58 -24.32 -3.62
N ALA A 41 5.77 -23.79 -3.39
CA ALA A 41 6.20 -22.50 -3.90
C ALA A 41 7.40 -22.64 -4.85
N PRO A 42 7.59 -21.70 -5.81
CA PRO A 42 8.74 -21.68 -6.68
C PRO A 42 10.06 -21.73 -5.89
N LYS A 43 10.99 -22.60 -6.31
CA LYS A 43 12.23 -22.88 -5.57
C LYS A 43 13.26 -21.75 -5.59
N ASN A 44 13.08 -20.70 -6.44
CA ASN A 44 14.03 -19.61 -6.66
C ASN A 44 13.62 -18.28 -5.99
N PHE A 45 12.80 -18.29 -4.96
CA PHE A 45 12.47 -17.08 -4.21
C PHE A 45 13.72 -16.43 -3.63
N ASN A 46 13.84 -15.12 -3.84
CA ASN A 46 14.87 -14.29 -3.25
C ASN A 46 14.32 -13.45 -2.07
N PHE A 47 15.17 -12.60 -1.52
CA PHE A 47 14.90 -11.71 -0.41
C PHE A 47 13.58 -10.89 -0.56
N PHE A 48 13.23 -10.42 -1.77
CA PHE A 48 12.00 -9.65 -1.96
C PHE A 48 10.70 -10.41 -1.66
N TYR A 49 10.74 -11.73 -1.56
CA TYR A 49 9.55 -12.54 -1.26
C TYR A 49 9.23 -12.59 0.24
N LEU A 50 10.13 -12.12 1.12
CA LEU A 50 9.91 -12.01 2.56
C LEU A 50 8.92 -10.91 2.94
N PHE A 51 8.78 -9.86 2.13
CA PHE A 51 7.99 -8.69 2.51
C PHE A 51 6.48 -8.94 2.63
N GLY A 52 5.94 -10.01 2.03
CA GLY A 52 4.56 -10.44 2.26
C GLY A 52 4.33 -10.98 3.66
N SER A 53 5.21 -11.88 4.12
CA SER A 53 5.17 -12.45 5.48
C SER A 53 5.43 -11.37 6.54
N LEU A 54 6.36 -10.45 6.27
CA LEU A 54 6.65 -9.31 7.15
C LEU A 54 5.48 -8.33 7.25
N ALA A 55 4.72 -8.10 6.16
CA ALA A 55 3.52 -7.28 6.21
C ALA A 55 2.45 -7.90 7.12
N ALA A 56 2.26 -9.22 7.05
CA ALA A 56 1.37 -9.94 7.95
C ALA A 56 1.82 -9.86 9.41
N LEU A 57 3.13 -9.98 9.67
CA LEU A 57 3.68 -9.80 11.01
C LEU A 57 3.40 -8.39 11.56
N VAL A 58 3.66 -7.35 10.78
CA VAL A 58 3.42 -5.96 11.21
C VAL A 58 1.95 -5.72 11.45
N LEU A 59 1.05 -6.28 10.61
CA LEU A 59 -0.40 -6.21 10.86
C LEU A 59 -0.77 -6.78 12.22
N VAL A 60 -0.22 -7.94 12.59
CA VAL A 60 -0.44 -8.53 13.93
C VAL A 60 0.09 -7.60 15.04
N ILE A 61 1.29 -7.03 14.87
CA ILE A 61 1.86 -6.08 15.83
C ILE A 61 0.91 -4.88 16.00
N GLN A 62 0.41 -4.31 14.91
CA GLN A 62 -0.50 -3.16 14.95
C GLN A 62 -1.82 -3.47 15.66
N ILE A 63 -2.43 -4.62 15.36
CA ILE A 63 -3.67 -5.03 16.02
C ILE A 63 -3.45 -5.23 17.52
N VAL A 64 -2.42 -6.00 17.90
CA VAL A 64 -2.14 -6.31 19.31
C VAL A 64 -1.83 -5.03 20.09
N THR A 65 -0.91 -4.21 19.59
CA THR A 65 -0.55 -2.95 20.27
C THR A 65 -1.72 -1.98 20.30
N GLY A 66 -2.53 -1.90 19.24
CA GLY A 66 -3.73 -1.08 19.18
C GLY A 66 -4.76 -1.46 20.25
N ILE A 67 -5.01 -2.76 20.44
CA ILE A 67 -5.90 -3.25 21.52
C ILE A 67 -5.42 -2.79 22.89
N PHE A 68 -4.12 -2.91 23.19
CA PHE A 68 -3.58 -2.44 24.48
C PHE A 68 -3.66 -0.92 24.65
N LEU A 69 -3.46 -0.16 23.56
CA LEU A 69 -3.60 1.31 23.61
C LEU A 69 -5.04 1.74 23.90
N VAL A 70 -6.02 1.11 23.25
CA VAL A 70 -7.45 1.42 23.44
C VAL A 70 -7.93 1.23 24.88
N MET A 71 -7.31 0.32 25.64
CA MET A 71 -7.68 0.10 27.05
C MET A 71 -7.53 1.36 27.93
N ASN A 72 -6.64 2.28 27.56
CA ASN A 72 -6.33 3.48 28.33
C ASN A 72 -6.61 4.78 27.57
N TYR A 73 -6.78 4.73 26.25
CA TYR A 73 -7.04 5.89 25.40
C TYR A 73 -8.46 6.43 25.61
N LYS A 74 -8.63 7.76 25.58
CA LYS A 74 -9.90 8.45 25.69
C LYS A 74 -10.19 9.22 24.39
N PRO A 75 -11.18 8.81 23.58
CA PRO A 75 -11.55 9.51 22.34
C PRO A 75 -12.41 10.76 22.62
N ASP A 76 -11.85 11.71 23.31
CA ASP A 76 -12.47 12.98 23.75
C ASP A 76 -11.46 14.12 23.51
N ALA A 77 -11.91 15.20 22.88
CA ALA A 77 -11.02 16.30 22.47
C ALA A 77 -10.29 16.97 23.64
N GLN A 78 -10.80 16.88 24.87
CA GLN A 78 -10.15 17.41 26.07
C GLN A 78 -9.21 16.38 26.74
N LEU A 79 -9.47 15.09 26.57
CA LEU A 79 -8.79 14.01 27.27
C LEU A 79 -7.81 13.21 26.38
N ALA A 80 -7.96 13.25 25.05
CA ALA A 80 -7.20 12.40 24.14
C ALA A 80 -5.69 12.57 24.31
N PHE A 81 -5.19 13.79 24.23
CA PHE A 81 -3.75 14.06 24.40
C PHE A 81 -3.26 13.62 25.78
N ALA A 82 -3.98 14.01 26.86
CA ALA A 82 -3.64 13.63 28.22
C ALA A 82 -3.67 12.12 28.44
N SER A 83 -4.57 11.38 27.77
CA SER A 83 -4.63 9.92 27.87
C SER A 83 -3.42 9.25 27.19
N VAL A 84 -2.90 9.82 26.10
CA VAL A 84 -1.64 9.36 25.48
C VAL A 84 -0.44 9.63 26.41
N GLU A 85 -0.39 10.80 27.02
CA GLU A 85 0.64 11.13 28.03
C GLU A 85 0.57 10.16 29.23
N TYR A 86 -0.64 9.84 29.70
CA TYR A 86 -0.86 8.85 30.77
C TYR A 86 -0.34 7.46 30.35
N ILE A 87 -0.63 7.00 29.13
CA ILE A 87 -0.10 5.74 28.60
C ILE A 87 1.43 5.76 28.60
N MET A 88 2.03 6.87 28.15
CA MET A 88 3.49 6.99 28.03
C MET A 88 4.21 7.02 29.38
N ARG A 89 3.59 7.56 30.44
CA ARG A 89 4.27 7.87 31.70
C ARG A 89 3.85 6.99 32.87
N GLU A 90 2.57 6.64 32.95
CA GLU A 90 2.00 6.00 34.13
C GLU A 90 1.66 4.52 33.92
N VAL A 91 1.31 4.12 32.69
CA VAL A 91 0.98 2.71 32.39
C VAL A 91 2.27 1.90 32.32
N PRO A 92 2.42 0.80 33.08
CA PRO A 92 3.58 -0.09 32.97
C PRO A 92 3.77 -0.56 31.53
N TRP A 93 4.95 -0.35 30.94
CA TRP A 93 5.29 -0.66 29.56
C TRP A 93 4.46 0.10 28.50
N GLY A 94 3.64 1.07 28.89
CA GLY A 94 2.78 1.83 27.98
C GLY A 94 3.59 2.57 26.91
N TRP A 95 4.73 3.14 27.26
CA TRP A 95 5.66 3.77 26.32
C TRP A 95 6.14 2.78 25.24
N LEU A 96 6.42 1.53 25.62
CA LEU A 96 6.87 0.50 24.69
C LEU A 96 5.76 0.16 23.69
N VAL A 97 4.55 -0.09 24.17
CA VAL A 97 3.38 -0.39 23.33
C VAL A 97 3.07 0.79 22.38
N ARG A 98 3.14 2.02 22.89
CA ARG A 98 2.92 3.22 22.09
C ARG A 98 3.97 3.39 20.99
N TYR A 99 5.25 3.20 21.29
CA TYR A 99 6.31 3.27 20.30
C TYR A 99 6.29 2.10 19.33
N MET A 100 5.96 0.90 19.76
CA MET A 100 5.74 -0.24 18.85
C MET A 100 4.62 0.07 17.85
N HIS A 101 3.53 0.71 18.28
CA HIS A 101 2.42 1.06 17.41
C HIS A 101 2.79 2.13 16.38
N SER A 102 3.39 3.24 16.83
CA SER A 102 3.78 4.35 15.94
C SER A 102 4.93 3.98 14.99
N THR A 103 5.98 3.33 15.48
CA THR A 103 7.07 2.80 14.65
C THR A 103 6.55 1.72 13.71
N GLY A 104 5.62 0.90 14.20
CA GLY A 104 4.98 -0.15 13.42
C GLY A 104 4.18 0.38 12.23
N ALA A 105 3.53 1.54 12.36
CA ALA A 105 2.88 2.20 11.22
C ALA A 105 3.89 2.54 10.11
N SER A 106 5.03 3.14 10.45
CA SER A 106 6.11 3.40 9.49
C SER A 106 6.70 2.12 8.91
N ALA A 107 6.95 1.12 9.75
CA ALA A 107 7.46 -0.18 9.31
C ALA A 107 6.49 -0.86 8.32
N PHE A 108 5.17 -0.73 8.54
CA PHE A 108 4.16 -1.29 7.65
C PHE A 108 4.27 -0.69 6.24
N PHE A 109 4.37 0.62 6.11
CA PHE A 109 4.53 1.26 4.81
C PHE A 109 5.86 0.90 4.15
N ILE A 110 6.97 0.83 4.88
CA ILE A 110 8.27 0.37 4.34
C ILE A 110 8.11 -1.02 3.74
N VAL A 111 7.55 -1.96 4.50
CA VAL A 111 7.38 -3.36 4.08
C VAL A 111 6.44 -3.47 2.88
N VAL A 112 5.31 -2.73 2.89
CA VAL A 112 4.34 -2.74 1.78
C VAL A 112 4.94 -2.12 0.51
N TYR A 113 5.67 -1.01 0.60
CA TYR A 113 6.36 -0.43 -0.56
C TYR A 113 7.38 -1.39 -1.16
N LEU A 114 8.14 -2.13 -0.34
CA LEU A 114 9.08 -3.15 -0.82
C LEU A 114 8.35 -4.36 -1.42
N HIS A 115 7.21 -4.74 -0.84
CA HIS A 115 6.34 -5.78 -1.39
C HIS A 115 5.79 -5.39 -2.77
N MET A 116 5.33 -4.15 -2.94
CA MET A 116 4.88 -3.61 -4.23
C MET A 116 6.04 -3.51 -5.23
N THR A 117 7.22 -3.07 -4.79
CA THR A 117 8.43 -3.01 -5.63
C THR A 117 8.77 -4.38 -6.20
N ARG A 118 8.68 -5.45 -5.40
CA ARG A 118 8.85 -6.83 -5.90
C ARG A 118 7.85 -7.15 -7.01
N ALA A 119 6.59 -6.77 -6.82
CA ALA A 119 5.56 -7.00 -7.82
C ALA A 119 5.84 -6.25 -9.12
N LEU A 120 6.31 -5.00 -9.03
CA LEU A 120 6.72 -4.18 -10.17
C LEU A 120 7.89 -4.82 -10.94
N LEU A 121 8.94 -5.23 -10.23
CA LEU A 121 10.16 -5.77 -10.85
C LEU A 121 9.94 -7.12 -11.53
N TYR A 122 9.11 -7.99 -10.95
CA TYR A 122 8.92 -9.35 -11.47
C TYR A 122 7.58 -9.55 -12.20
N GLY A 123 6.79 -8.49 -12.38
CA GLY A 123 5.50 -8.55 -13.09
C GLY A 123 4.46 -9.40 -12.36
N SER A 124 4.47 -9.38 -11.01
CA SER A 124 3.53 -10.18 -10.20
C SER A 124 2.09 -9.69 -10.26
N TYR A 125 1.83 -8.53 -10.85
CA TYR A 125 0.51 -7.97 -11.11
C TYR A 125 -0.11 -8.46 -12.43
N ARG A 126 0.65 -9.17 -13.27
CA ARG A 126 0.22 -9.60 -14.60
C ARG A 126 -0.55 -10.92 -14.54
N LYS A 127 -1.30 -11.19 -15.62
CA LYS A 127 -2.07 -12.43 -15.78
C LYS A 127 -1.25 -13.68 -15.36
N PRO A 128 -1.83 -14.55 -14.52
CA PRO A 128 -3.22 -14.62 -14.02
C PRO A 128 -3.42 -13.99 -12.63
N ARG A 129 -2.59 -13.02 -12.19
CA ARG A 129 -2.53 -12.46 -10.83
C ARG A 129 -3.13 -11.05 -10.71
N GLU A 130 -3.94 -10.64 -11.69
CA GLU A 130 -4.56 -9.31 -11.71
C GLU A 130 -5.44 -9.08 -10.48
N LEU A 131 -6.24 -10.08 -10.10
CA LEU A 131 -7.12 -9.97 -8.94
C LEU A 131 -6.32 -9.89 -7.62
N ILE A 132 -5.22 -10.63 -7.51
CA ILE A 132 -4.31 -10.53 -6.36
C ILE A 132 -3.77 -9.10 -6.24
N TRP A 133 -3.37 -8.51 -7.36
CA TRP A 133 -2.89 -7.12 -7.40
C TRP A 133 -3.97 -6.13 -7.00
N LEU A 134 -5.22 -6.29 -7.50
CA LEU A 134 -6.34 -5.42 -7.15
C LEU A 134 -6.68 -5.49 -5.65
N PHE A 135 -6.69 -6.69 -5.05
CA PHE A 135 -6.81 -6.82 -3.60
C PHE A 135 -5.66 -6.11 -2.87
N GLY A 136 -4.42 -6.24 -3.39
CA GLY A 136 -3.27 -5.52 -2.84
C GLY A 136 -3.42 -4.00 -2.89
N VAL A 137 -3.93 -3.45 -3.99
CA VAL A 137 -4.22 -2.01 -4.11
C VAL A 137 -5.34 -1.59 -3.14
N ALA A 138 -6.39 -2.40 -2.98
CA ALA A 138 -7.45 -2.13 -2.02
C ALA A 138 -6.92 -2.15 -0.57
N ILE A 139 -6.05 -3.12 -0.23
CA ILE A 139 -5.34 -3.18 1.06
C ILE A 139 -4.51 -1.91 1.27
N PHE A 140 -3.77 -1.47 0.26
CA PHE A 140 -2.96 -0.26 0.35
C PHE A 140 -3.81 1.00 0.60
N LEU A 141 -4.95 1.14 -0.08
CA LEU A 141 -5.91 2.23 0.15
C LEU A 141 -6.49 2.19 1.57
N CYS A 142 -6.88 1.00 2.05
CA CYS A 142 -7.34 0.82 3.43
C CYS A 142 -6.24 1.18 4.43
N LEU A 143 -4.99 0.76 4.18
CA LEU A 143 -3.84 1.08 5.04
C LEU A 143 -3.58 2.59 5.09
N MET A 144 -3.71 3.31 3.95
CA MET A 144 -3.62 4.77 3.94
C MET A 144 -4.71 5.42 4.79
N GLY A 145 -5.96 4.95 4.66
CA GLY A 145 -7.08 5.42 5.49
C GLY A 145 -6.85 5.12 6.98
N GLU A 146 -6.42 3.90 7.28
CA GLU A 146 -6.12 3.44 8.64
C GLU A 146 -5.07 4.33 9.31
N ALA A 147 -3.97 4.59 8.62
CA ALA A 147 -2.90 5.45 9.14
C ALA A 147 -3.37 6.91 9.31
N PHE A 148 -4.18 7.42 8.40
CA PHE A 148 -4.71 8.78 8.49
C PHE A 148 -5.66 8.94 9.68
N PHE A 149 -6.60 8.03 9.87
CA PHE A 149 -7.51 8.06 11.00
C PHE A 149 -6.77 7.89 12.33
N GLY A 150 -5.80 6.97 12.39
CA GLY A 150 -4.98 6.74 13.58
C GLY A 150 -4.08 7.93 13.95
N TYR A 151 -3.59 8.66 12.95
CA TYR A 151 -2.72 9.81 13.19
C TYR A 151 -3.43 10.98 13.91
N LEU A 152 -4.75 11.13 13.75
CA LEU A 152 -5.52 12.15 14.47
C LEU A 152 -5.62 11.83 15.97
N LEU A 153 -5.66 10.56 16.36
CA LEU A 153 -6.02 10.13 17.71
C LEU A 153 -5.15 10.71 18.84
N PRO A 154 -3.81 10.89 18.68
CA PRO A 154 -3.00 11.52 19.71
C PRO A 154 -3.39 12.96 20.06
N TRP A 155 -4.17 13.62 19.21
CA TRP A 155 -4.65 14.98 19.40
C TRP A 155 -3.54 16.01 19.68
N GLY A 156 -2.39 15.74 19.05
CA GLY A 156 -1.28 16.69 19.03
C GLY A 156 -1.44 17.74 17.94
N GLN A 157 -0.56 18.72 17.93
CA GLN A 157 -0.62 19.87 17.02
C GLN A 157 -0.55 19.44 15.55
N MET A 158 0.30 18.47 15.20
CA MET A 158 0.38 17.96 13.83
C MET A 158 -0.78 17.02 13.48
N SER A 159 -1.27 16.23 14.44
CA SER A 159 -2.47 15.40 14.27
C SER A 159 -3.68 16.23 13.88
N TYR A 160 -3.95 17.29 14.63
CA TYR A 160 -5.08 18.20 14.42
C TYR A 160 -4.97 18.94 13.07
N TRP A 161 -3.86 19.63 12.85
CA TRP A 161 -3.68 20.44 11.65
C TRP A 161 -3.48 19.60 10.39
N GLY A 162 -2.87 18.42 10.50
CA GLY A 162 -2.81 17.45 9.41
C GLY A 162 -4.19 16.98 8.97
N ALA A 163 -5.07 16.64 9.92
CA ALA A 163 -6.47 16.28 9.63
C ALA A 163 -7.24 17.46 9.01
N GLN A 164 -7.07 18.66 9.56
CA GLN A 164 -7.70 19.87 9.01
C GLN A 164 -7.32 20.11 7.54
N VAL A 165 -6.04 19.94 7.19
CA VAL A 165 -5.57 20.08 5.80
C VAL A 165 -6.20 19.02 4.92
N ILE A 166 -6.14 17.74 5.32
CA ILE A 166 -6.61 16.62 4.47
C ILE A 166 -8.14 16.69 4.29
N VAL A 167 -8.91 16.95 5.33
CA VAL A 167 -10.37 17.09 5.20
C VAL A 167 -10.74 18.27 4.32
N ASN A 168 -10.00 19.39 4.40
CA ASN A 168 -10.21 20.55 3.52
C ASN A 168 -9.89 20.29 2.04
N LEU A 169 -9.15 19.21 1.72
CA LEU A 169 -8.96 18.81 0.32
C LEU A 169 -10.26 18.29 -0.29
N PHE A 170 -11.08 17.59 0.46
CA PHE A 170 -12.41 17.17 0.00
C PHE A 170 -13.31 18.36 -0.32
N GLY A 171 -13.13 19.48 0.40
CA GLY A 171 -13.83 20.74 0.11
C GLY A 171 -13.51 21.38 -1.25
N ALA A 172 -12.43 20.95 -1.91
CA ALA A 172 -12.10 21.42 -3.26
C ALA A 172 -12.92 20.71 -4.36
N ILE A 173 -13.67 19.64 -4.04
CA ILE A 173 -14.49 18.92 -5.01
C ILE A 173 -15.68 19.80 -5.40
N PRO A 174 -15.88 20.09 -6.69
CA PRO A 174 -16.97 20.95 -7.16
C PRO A 174 -18.34 20.41 -6.74
N PHE A 175 -19.24 21.30 -6.41
CA PHE A 175 -20.66 21.09 -6.06
C PHE A 175 -20.88 20.42 -4.70
N ILE A 176 -20.18 19.35 -4.37
CA ILE A 176 -20.41 18.54 -3.15
C ILE A 176 -19.33 18.75 -2.08
N GLY A 177 -18.22 19.39 -2.41
CA GLY A 177 -17.03 19.45 -1.54
C GLY A 177 -17.28 20.06 -0.16
N PRO A 178 -17.94 21.23 -0.06
CA PRO A 178 -18.23 21.84 1.24
C PRO A 178 -19.06 20.92 2.15
N ASP A 179 -20.15 20.33 1.61
CA ASP A 179 -21.03 19.44 2.35
C ASP A 179 -20.32 18.13 2.74
N LEU A 180 -19.50 17.59 1.82
CA LEU A 180 -18.70 16.41 2.09
C LEU A 180 -17.67 16.65 3.19
N SER A 181 -16.99 17.79 3.18
CA SER A 181 -16.03 18.18 4.23
C SER A 181 -16.72 18.31 5.59
N LEU A 182 -17.91 18.94 5.62
CA LEU A 182 -18.74 19.09 6.82
C LEU A 182 -19.18 17.71 7.33
N TRP A 183 -19.62 16.84 6.43
CA TRP A 183 -20.02 15.48 6.77
C TRP A 183 -18.87 14.65 7.34
N ILE A 184 -17.67 14.71 6.74
CA ILE A 184 -16.48 13.99 7.23
C ILE A 184 -16.10 14.46 8.64
N ARG A 185 -16.07 15.78 8.87
CA ARG A 185 -15.73 16.35 10.18
C ARG A 185 -16.81 16.09 11.22
N GLY A 186 -18.09 16.16 10.80
CA GLY A 186 -19.23 16.15 11.68
C GLY A 186 -19.47 17.46 12.41
N ASP A 187 -18.69 18.49 12.04
CA ASP A 187 -18.75 19.83 12.59
C ASP A 187 -18.13 20.82 11.57
N TYR A 188 -18.24 22.11 11.83
CA TYR A 188 -17.65 23.16 11.00
C TYR A 188 -16.11 23.17 11.05
N VAL A 189 -15.52 22.68 12.13
CA VAL A 189 -14.07 22.51 12.32
C VAL A 189 -13.74 21.09 12.71
N VAL A 190 -12.47 20.71 12.70
CA VAL A 190 -12.02 19.46 13.34
C VAL A 190 -12.30 19.56 14.84
N SER A 191 -13.16 18.68 15.36
CA SER A 191 -13.67 18.77 16.71
C SER A 191 -13.77 17.39 17.35
N ASP A 192 -14.39 17.30 18.51
CA ASP A 192 -14.70 16.06 19.20
C ASP A 192 -15.50 15.09 18.32
N ALA A 193 -16.45 15.59 17.52
CA ALA A 193 -17.21 14.77 16.56
C ALA A 193 -16.30 14.13 15.52
N THR A 194 -15.27 14.85 15.03
CA THR A 194 -14.28 14.31 14.10
C THR A 194 -13.45 13.22 14.76
N LEU A 195 -12.98 13.48 15.98
CA LEU A 195 -12.16 12.54 16.74
C LEU A 195 -12.89 11.22 16.98
N ASN A 196 -14.15 11.27 17.42
CA ASN A 196 -14.97 10.08 17.65
C ASN A 196 -15.20 9.26 16.38
N ARG A 197 -15.46 9.91 15.24
CA ARG A 197 -15.62 9.24 13.94
C ARG A 197 -14.35 8.55 13.51
N PHE A 198 -13.21 9.24 13.60
CA PHE A 198 -11.92 8.70 13.21
C PHE A 198 -11.48 7.57 14.13
N PHE A 199 -11.79 7.67 15.44
CA PHE A 199 -11.59 6.58 16.38
C PHE A 199 -12.38 5.32 15.98
N ALA A 200 -13.66 5.46 15.66
CA ALA A 200 -14.50 4.33 15.24
C ALA A 200 -13.98 3.69 13.93
N PHE A 201 -13.53 4.49 12.97
CA PHE A 201 -12.95 3.97 11.73
C PHE A 201 -11.62 3.25 11.99
N HIS A 202 -10.72 3.84 12.77
CA HIS A 202 -9.39 3.28 13.05
C HIS A 202 -9.45 2.02 13.92
N VAL A 203 -10.33 1.96 14.91
CA VAL A 203 -10.33 0.84 15.87
C VAL A 203 -11.18 -0.33 15.39
N ILE A 204 -12.22 -0.08 14.57
CA ILE A 204 -13.19 -1.11 14.19
C ILE A 204 -13.32 -1.24 12.67
N ALA A 205 -13.78 -0.19 11.98
CA ALA A 205 -14.30 -0.34 10.63
C ALA A 205 -13.19 -0.72 9.63
N ILE A 206 -12.10 0.04 9.59
CA ILE A 206 -11.01 -0.22 8.65
C ILE A 206 -10.23 -1.48 8.99
N PRO A 207 -9.87 -1.80 10.25
CA PRO A 207 -9.23 -3.06 10.58
C PRO A 207 -10.02 -4.29 10.14
N LEU A 208 -11.35 -4.30 10.30
CA LEU A 208 -12.20 -5.40 9.84
C LEU A 208 -12.18 -5.56 8.32
N VAL A 209 -12.30 -4.44 7.58
CA VAL A 209 -12.20 -4.45 6.10
C VAL A 209 -10.80 -4.90 5.67
N LEU A 210 -9.77 -4.39 6.31
CA LEU A 210 -8.37 -4.74 6.01
C LEU A 210 -8.11 -6.23 6.22
N LEU A 211 -8.56 -6.81 7.34
CA LEU A 211 -8.45 -8.25 7.60
C LEU A 211 -9.19 -9.07 6.54
N GLY A 212 -10.41 -8.69 6.18
CA GLY A 212 -11.17 -9.35 5.13
C GLY A 212 -10.46 -9.33 3.77
N LEU A 213 -9.89 -8.18 3.40
CA LEU A 213 -9.11 -8.02 2.16
C LEU A 213 -7.81 -8.82 2.19
N VAL A 214 -7.10 -8.89 3.33
CA VAL A 214 -5.89 -9.71 3.48
C VAL A 214 -6.22 -11.18 3.32
N VAL A 215 -7.30 -11.67 3.91
CA VAL A 215 -7.76 -13.05 3.72
C VAL A 215 -8.08 -13.33 2.26
N ALA A 216 -8.82 -12.45 1.58
CA ALA A 216 -9.13 -12.59 0.16
C ALA A 216 -7.86 -12.57 -0.72
N HIS A 217 -6.88 -11.71 -0.39
CA HIS A 217 -5.59 -11.62 -1.09
C HIS A 217 -4.80 -12.93 -0.97
N LEU A 218 -4.75 -13.52 0.23
CA LEU A 218 -4.05 -14.79 0.46
C LEU A 218 -4.75 -15.98 -0.20
N ILE A 219 -6.08 -16.05 -0.14
CA ILE A 219 -6.85 -17.09 -0.85
C ILE A 219 -6.59 -16.99 -2.35
N ALA A 220 -6.68 -15.80 -2.95
CA ALA A 220 -6.40 -15.61 -4.37
C ALA A 220 -4.94 -15.96 -4.73
N LEU A 221 -3.99 -15.68 -3.83
CA LEU A 221 -2.58 -16.05 -4.01
C LEU A 221 -2.39 -17.58 -4.03
N HIS A 222 -3.02 -18.31 -3.13
CA HIS A 222 -2.87 -19.77 -3.05
C HIS A 222 -3.60 -20.46 -4.21
N GLU A 223 -4.72 -19.93 -4.65
CA GLU A 223 -5.47 -20.46 -5.81
C GLU A 223 -4.64 -20.37 -7.10
N VAL A 224 -4.09 -19.19 -7.40
CA VAL A 224 -3.31 -18.96 -8.62
C VAL A 224 -1.85 -19.43 -8.46
N GLY A 225 -1.28 -19.33 -7.28
CA GLY A 225 0.13 -19.60 -6.98
C GLY A 225 1.02 -18.35 -7.12
N SER A 226 2.12 -18.36 -6.37
CA SER A 226 3.09 -17.27 -6.37
C SER A 226 3.83 -17.14 -7.69
N ASN A 227 4.10 -15.90 -8.10
CA ASN A 227 5.07 -15.61 -9.15
C ASN A 227 6.51 -15.87 -8.64
N ASN A 228 7.50 -15.81 -9.53
CA ASN A 228 8.92 -15.98 -9.19
C ASN A 228 9.80 -14.95 -9.91
N PRO A 229 11.08 -14.82 -9.54
CA PRO A 229 11.98 -13.83 -10.14
C PRO A 229 12.18 -13.95 -11.66
N ASP A 230 11.92 -15.12 -12.25
CA ASP A 230 12.00 -15.31 -13.70
C ASP A 230 10.65 -15.06 -14.41
N GLY A 231 9.55 -14.97 -13.67
CA GLY A 231 8.21 -14.78 -14.23
C GLY A 231 7.63 -16.00 -14.92
N ILE A 232 8.16 -17.20 -14.63
CA ILE A 232 7.73 -18.49 -15.20
C ILE A 232 6.48 -18.98 -14.46
N GLU A 233 5.51 -19.51 -15.20
CA GLU A 233 4.36 -20.20 -14.59
C GLU A 233 4.74 -21.63 -14.24
N VAL A 234 5.04 -21.86 -12.95
CA VAL A 234 5.51 -23.18 -12.48
C VAL A 234 4.43 -24.25 -12.56
N LYS A 235 3.15 -23.86 -12.63
CA LYS A 235 2.01 -24.77 -12.79
C LYS A 235 1.87 -25.31 -14.22
N ASP A 236 2.56 -24.73 -15.22
CA ASP A 236 2.54 -25.20 -16.62
C ASP A 236 3.40 -26.44 -16.83
N ASN A 237 4.33 -26.74 -15.89
CA ASN A 237 5.21 -27.90 -15.92
C ASN A 237 5.05 -28.73 -14.65
N LEU A 238 4.15 -29.72 -14.68
CA LEU A 238 3.90 -30.60 -13.54
C LEU A 238 4.80 -31.83 -13.57
N GLY A 239 5.27 -32.24 -12.40
CA GLY A 239 5.97 -33.49 -12.17
C GLY A 239 4.98 -34.67 -12.03
N PRO A 240 5.52 -35.90 -11.91
CA PRO A 240 4.71 -37.09 -11.71
C PRO A 240 3.87 -37.07 -10.41
N ASP A 241 4.27 -36.26 -9.45
CA ASP A 241 3.59 -36.04 -8.17
C ASP A 241 2.46 -34.98 -8.23
N GLY A 242 2.21 -34.41 -9.42
CA GLY A 242 1.20 -33.37 -9.64
C GLY A 242 1.61 -31.97 -9.21
N HIS A 243 2.83 -31.80 -8.66
CA HIS A 243 3.37 -30.48 -8.30
C HIS A 243 4.24 -29.92 -9.43
N GLY A 244 4.43 -28.61 -9.44
CA GLY A 244 5.33 -27.97 -10.40
C GLY A 244 6.77 -28.47 -10.24
N VAL A 245 7.41 -28.87 -11.34
CA VAL A 245 8.80 -29.40 -11.34
C VAL A 245 9.81 -28.43 -10.72
N ASP A 246 9.51 -27.12 -10.74
CA ASP A 246 10.34 -26.05 -10.17
C ASP A 246 9.80 -25.52 -8.85
N THR A 247 9.04 -26.34 -8.13
CA THR A 247 8.52 -25.98 -6.80
C THR A 247 9.15 -26.84 -5.70
N ILE A 248 9.08 -26.32 -4.48
CA ILE A 248 9.43 -27.03 -3.25
C ILE A 248 8.32 -26.82 -2.23
N PRO A 249 8.14 -27.72 -1.24
CA PRO A 249 7.21 -27.51 -0.16
C PRO A 249 7.51 -26.18 0.57
N SER A 250 6.49 -25.39 0.83
CA SER A 250 6.66 -24.15 1.59
C SER A 250 7.18 -24.44 3.01
N HIS A 251 6.58 -25.43 3.68
CA HIS A 251 7.10 -25.94 4.93
C HIS A 251 7.97 -27.20 4.69
N PRO A 252 9.20 -27.29 5.24
CA PRO A 252 9.84 -26.33 6.14
C PRO A 252 10.70 -25.24 5.44
N TYR A 253 10.91 -25.32 4.12
CA TYR A 253 11.95 -24.53 3.44
C TYR A 253 11.71 -23.02 3.52
N TYR A 254 10.54 -22.53 3.10
CA TYR A 254 10.24 -21.11 3.18
C TYR A 254 9.84 -20.67 4.57
N THR A 255 9.25 -21.54 5.37
CA THR A 255 9.02 -21.27 6.79
C THR A 255 10.32 -20.91 7.52
N THR A 256 11.42 -21.65 7.25
CA THR A 256 12.74 -21.35 7.83
C THR A 256 13.28 -20.00 7.37
N LYS A 257 13.13 -19.69 6.07
CA LYS A 257 13.54 -18.38 5.52
C LYS A 257 12.69 -17.23 6.11
N ASP A 258 11.39 -17.44 6.27
CA ASP A 258 10.49 -16.45 6.87
C ASP A 258 10.84 -16.20 8.33
N ILE A 259 11.13 -17.24 9.13
CA ILE A 259 11.59 -17.10 10.51
C ILE A 259 12.90 -16.31 10.58
N PHE A 260 13.84 -16.57 9.69
CA PHE A 260 15.08 -15.80 9.60
C PHE A 260 14.77 -14.31 9.27
N GLY A 261 13.95 -14.06 8.25
CA GLY A 261 13.55 -12.71 7.87
C GLY A 261 12.81 -11.97 8.99
N VAL A 262 11.91 -12.65 9.69
CA VAL A 262 11.22 -12.14 10.88
C VAL A 262 12.21 -11.79 11.99
N SER A 263 13.20 -12.65 12.25
CA SER A 263 14.22 -12.39 13.28
C SER A 263 15.05 -11.15 12.97
N VAL A 264 15.49 -10.99 11.72
CA VAL A 264 16.22 -9.79 11.25
C VAL A 264 15.33 -8.56 11.36
N PHE A 265 14.10 -8.64 10.89
CA PHE A 265 13.15 -7.52 10.96
C PHE A 265 12.89 -7.10 12.41
N LEU A 266 12.59 -8.04 13.30
CA LEU A 266 12.32 -7.73 14.72
C LEU A 266 13.55 -7.16 15.42
N THR A 267 14.77 -7.56 15.04
CA THR A 267 16.00 -6.96 15.56
C THR A 267 16.10 -5.48 15.16
N ILE A 268 15.89 -5.17 13.88
CA ILE A 268 15.92 -3.79 13.38
C ILE A 268 14.77 -2.98 13.99
N PHE A 269 13.56 -3.54 14.01
CA PHE A 269 12.36 -2.91 14.58
C PHE A 269 12.56 -2.58 16.06
N SER A 270 13.07 -3.54 16.84
CA SER A 270 13.38 -3.33 18.26
C SER A 270 14.46 -2.26 18.44
N ALA A 271 15.50 -2.26 17.62
CA ALA A 271 16.54 -1.22 17.68
C ALA A 271 15.94 0.18 17.45
N VAL A 272 15.01 0.34 16.50
CA VAL A 272 14.32 1.61 16.28
C VAL A 272 13.44 1.97 17.47
N VAL A 273 12.61 1.03 17.96
CA VAL A 273 11.68 1.27 19.07
C VAL A 273 12.41 1.69 20.36
N PHE A 274 13.55 1.05 20.65
CA PHE A 274 14.28 1.32 21.90
C PHE A 274 15.25 2.50 21.81
N PHE A 275 15.80 2.81 20.64
CA PHE A 275 16.88 3.79 20.52
C PHE A 275 16.55 4.99 19.64
N ALA A 276 15.58 4.90 18.74
CA ALA A 276 15.22 5.97 17.82
C ALA A 276 13.73 5.97 17.42
N PRO A 277 12.75 5.91 18.36
CA PRO A 277 11.32 5.74 18.02
C PRO A 277 10.74 6.90 17.22
N GLU A 278 11.30 8.08 17.31
CA GLU A 278 10.89 9.27 16.57
C GLU A 278 11.55 9.35 15.20
N PHE A 279 12.67 8.63 15.02
CA PHE A 279 13.50 8.59 13.82
C PHE A 279 13.80 10.00 13.27
N GLY A 280 14.30 10.89 14.16
CA GLY A 280 14.62 12.27 13.81
C GLY A 280 13.41 13.12 13.41
N GLY A 281 12.23 12.80 13.90
CA GLY A 281 10.98 13.50 13.59
C GLY A 281 10.27 12.98 12.31
N TYR A 282 10.79 11.94 11.65
CA TYR A 282 10.12 11.36 10.46
C TYR A 282 9.02 10.37 10.83
N PHE A 283 9.17 9.62 11.93
CA PHE A 283 8.16 8.66 12.39
C PHE A 283 7.17 9.30 13.37
N LEU A 284 7.67 10.20 14.22
CA LEU A 284 6.86 11.03 15.10
C LEU A 284 7.40 12.46 15.04
N GLU A 285 6.62 13.39 14.53
CA GLU A 285 7.00 14.80 14.42
C GLU A 285 7.04 15.47 15.81
N TYR A 286 8.06 16.26 16.05
CA TYR A 286 8.26 16.94 17.34
C TYR A 286 7.07 17.83 17.75
N ASN A 287 6.44 18.50 16.79
CA ASN A 287 5.25 19.32 17.05
C ASN A 287 4.02 18.49 17.49
N ASN A 288 4.05 17.18 17.34
CA ASN A 288 2.95 16.33 17.78
C ASN A 288 3.04 15.90 19.24
N PHE A 289 4.13 16.28 19.94
CA PHE A 289 4.28 16.19 21.38
C PHE A 289 3.75 17.43 22.13
N ILE A 290 3.07 18.32 21.42
CA ILE A 290 2.39 19.50 21.94
C ILE A 290 0.89 19.30 21.72
N PRO A 291 0.03 19.55 22.74
CA PRO A 291 -1.42 19.41 22.59
C PRO A 291 -1.95 20.32 21.48
N ALA A 292 -2.98 19.87 20.79
CA ALA A 292 -3.60 20.61 19.71
C ALA A 292 -4.13 21.97 20.18
N ASP A 293 -3.73 23.02 19.48
CA ASP A 293 -4.26 24.38 19.66
C ASP A 293 -4.92 24.82 18.34
N PRO A 294 -6.27 24.86 18.27
CA PRO A 294 -7.00 25.29 17.10
C PRO A 294 -6.75 26.73 16.67
N LEU A 295 -6.24 27.56 17.57
CA LEU A 295 -5.98 28.99 17.32
C LEU A 295 -4.54 29.27 16.87
N LYS A 296 -3.66 28.26 16.92
CA LYS A 296 -2.25 28.43 16.58
C LYS A 296 -1.81 27.48 15.48
N THR A 297 -1.90 27.95 14.23
CA THR A 297 -1.44 27.17 13.08
C THR A 297 0.08 26.95 13.11
N PRO A 298 0.59 25.72 12.96
CA PRO A 298 2.02 25.47 12.81
C PRO A 298 2.60 26.19 11.58
N SER A 299 3.85 26.62 11.67
CA SER A 299 4.55 27.28 10.57
C SER A 299 4.73 26.39 9.34
N HIS A 300 4.75 25.09 9.54
CA HIS A 300 4.85 24.09 8.49
C HIS A 300 3.98 22.88 8.84
N ILE A 301 3.09 22.50 7.91
CA ILE A 301 2.24 21.31 8.04
C ILE A 301 2.59 20.40 6.87
N ALA A 302 3.04 19.20 7.17
CA ALA A 302 3.27 18.13 6.20
C ALA A 302 2.63 16.84 6.71
N PRO A 303 2.13 15.96 5.83
CA PRO A 303 1.69 14.64 6.24
C PRO A 303 2.90 13.78 6.63
N VAL A 304 2.65 12.66 7.32
CA VAL A 304 3.68 11.67 7.65
C VAL A 304 4.36 11.18 6.36
N TRP A 305 5.66 10.88 6.45
CA TRP A 305 6.58 10.64 5.34
C TRP A 305 6.04 9.70 4.24
N TYR A 306 5.27 8.68 4.58
CA TYR A 306 4.74 7.72 3.62
C TYR A 306 3.62 8.26 2.73
N PHE A 307 3.01 9.39 3.06
CA PHE A 307 2.05 10.11 2.21
C PHE A 307 2.70 11.20 1.35
N THR A 308 3.91 11.60 1.69
CA THR A 308 4.55 12.78 1.11
C THR A 308 4.82 12.71 -0.39
N PRO A 309 5.05 11.54 -1.03
CA PRO A 309 5.15 11.48 -2.50
C PRO A 309 3.86 11.97 -3.18
N PHE A 310 2.71 11.54 -2.69
CA PHE A 310 1.40 11.91 -3.21
C PHE A 310 1.03 13.36 -2.88
N TYR A 311 1.37 13.79 -1.67
CA TYR A 311 1.20 15.19 -1.24
C TYR A 311 2.07 16.16 -2.07
N SER A 312 3.26 15.74 -2.46
CA SER A 312 4.12 16.51 -3.36
C SER A 312 3.48 16.71 -4.72
N ILE A 313 2.84 15.68 -5.29
CA ILE A 313 2.07 15.75 -6.54
C ILE A 313 0.92 16.75 -6.39
N LEU A 314 0.16 16.73 -5.31
CA LEU A 314 -0.89 17.71 -5.04
C LEU A 314 -0.35 19.14 -5.08
N ARG A 315 0.73 19.41 -4.34
CA ARG A 315 1.33 20.76 -4.26
C ARG A 315 2.02 21.21 -5.53
N ALA A 316 2.42 20.30 -6.41
CA ALA A 316 3.00 20.63 -7.71
C ALA A 316 2.02 21.33 -8.64
N VAL A 317 0.70 21.13 -8.45
CA VAL A 317 -0.33 21.70 -9.31
C VAL A 317 -0.58 23.16 -8.94
N THR A 318 0.09 24.05 -9.67
CA THR A 318 -0.08 25.51 -9.59
C THR A 318 -0.86 26.01 -10.81
N SER A 319 -1.37 27.24 -10.76
CA SER A 319 -2.09 27.84 -11.90
C SER A 319 -1.24 27.84 -13.18
N GLN A 320 0.08 28.06 -13.07
CA GLN A 320 0.98 28.00 -14.24
C GLN A 320 1.16 26.57 -14.76
N PHE A 321 1.23 25.56 -13.85
CA PHE A 321 1.39 24.17 -14.23
C PHE A 321 0.14 23.59 -14.92
N MET A 322 -1.05 24.18 -14.70
CA MET A 322 -2.27 23.80 -15.39
C MET A 322 -2.14 23.87 -16.92
N SER A 323 -1.42 24.85 -17.46
CA SER A 323 -1.17 24.95 -18.91
C SER A 323 -0.37 23.74 -19.42
N ALA A 324 0.62 23.26 -18.67
CA ALA A 324 1.38 22.06 -19.02
C ALA A 324 0.50 20.80 -18.97
N LEU A 325 -0.42 20.70 -18.00
CA LEU A 325 -1.35 19.57 -17.90
C LEU A 325 -2.34 19.55 -19.08
N VAL A 326 -2.84 20.71 -19.51
CA VAL A 326 -3.68 20.82 -20.70
C VAL A 326 -2.92 20.32 -21.94
N LEU A 327 -1.68 20.81 -22.16
CA LEU A 327 -0.84 20.35 -23.27
C LEU A 327 -0.57 18.85 -23.22
N CYS A 328 -0.25 18.29 -22.05
CA CYS A 328 -0.04 16.86 -21.86
C CYS A 328 -1.31 16.05 -22.18
N THR A 329 -2.49 16.53 -21.78
CA THR A 329 -3.77 15.88 -22.07
C THR A 329 -4.04 15.84 -23.57
N ILE A 330 -3.86 16.96 -24.25
CA ILE A 330 -4.02 17.05 -25.72
C ILE A 330 -3.00 16.15 -26.42
N ALA A 331 -1.73 16.21 -26.03
CA ALA A 331 -0.67 15.42 -26.64
C ALA A 331 -0.92 13.91 -26.45
N TYR A 332 -1.39 13.49 -25.26
CA TYR A 332 -1.71 12.10 -24.98
C TYR A 332 -2.92 11.60 -25.79
N ALA A 333 -3.98 12.40 -25.91
CA ALA A 333 -5.12 12.08 -26.75
C ALA A 333 -4.70 11.95 -28.23
N ALA A 334 -3.89 12.90 -28.73
CA ALA A 334 -3.32 12.84 -30.07
C ALA A 334 -2.47 11.57 -30.28
N LEU A 335 -1.61 11.22 -29.31
CA LEU A 335 -0.82 9.99 -29.36
C LEU A 335 -1.72 8.74 -29.52
N ILE A 336 -2.81 8.63 -28.77
CA ILE A 336 -3.75 7.51 -28.88
C ILE A 336 -4.42 7.51 -30.25
N VAL A 337 -4.92 8.65 -30.71
CA VAL A 337 -5.64 8.76 -32.00
C VAL A 337 -4.76 8.39 -33.18
N PHE A 338 -3.52 8.88 -33.22
CA PHE A 338 -2.63 8.72 -34.36
C PHE A 338 -1.74 7.49 -34.31
N ARG A 339 -1.40 7.00 -33.12
CA ARG A 339 -0.43 5.89 -32.96
C ARG A 339 -1.05 4.55 -32.61
N THR A 340 -2.35 4.48 -32.30
CA THR A 340 -3.00 3.20 -32.01
C THR A 340 -3.91 2.74 -33.15
N ARG A 341 -4.12 1.42 -33.24
CA ARG A 341 -5.07 0.79 -34.19
C ARG A 341 -6.45 0.55 -33.55
N LEU A 342 -6.81 1.34 -32.55
CA LEU A 342 -8.10 1.23 -31.87
C LEU A 342 -9.25 1.57 -32.84
N PRO A 343 -10.45 0.98 -32.63
CA PRO A 343 -11.65 1.33 -33.37
C PRO A 343 -11.95 2.83 -33.27
N GLN A 344 -12.51 3.40 -34.35
CA GLN A 344 -12.79 4.84 -34.41
C GLN A 344 -13.71 5.33 -33.29
N MET A 345 -14.66 4.48 -32.87
CA MET A 345 -15.56 4.79 -31.75
C MET A 345 -14.75 5.03 -30.43
N ILE A 346 -13.75 4.18 -30.15
CA ILE A 346 -12.89 4.35 -28.97
C ILE A 346 -12.04 5.61 -29.10
N LYS A 347 -11.47 5.90 -30.27
CA LYS A 347 -10.70 7.12 -30.54
C LYS A 347 -11.56 8.38 -30.31
N ASN A 348 -12.80 8.37 -30.79
CA ASN A 348 -13.75 9.47 -30.58
C ASN A 348 -14.07 9.63 -29.08
N GLY A 349 -14.22 8.52 -28.35
CA GLY A 349 -14.39 8.53 -26.90
C GLY A 349 -13.20 9.16 -26.17
N VAL A 350 -11.96 8.81 -26.57
CA VAL A 350 -10.73 9.40 -26.00
C VAL A 350 -10.68 10.91 -26.25
N VAL A 351 -11.02 11.36 -27.46
CA VAL A 351 -11.11 12.81 -27.78
C VAL A 351 -12.17 13.49 -26.93
N GLY A 352 -13.36 12.88 -26.80
CA GLY A 352 -14.43 13.39 -25.93
C GLY A 352 -13.99 13.57 -24.49
N VAL A 353 -13.35 12.55 -23.92
CA VAL A 353 -12.80 12.61 -22.55
C VAL A 353 -11.73 13.69 -22.43
N ALA A 354 -10.81 13.79 -23.39
CA ALA A 354 -9.77 14.82 -23.37
C ALA A 354 -10.36 16.24 -23.44
N VAL A 355 -11.40 16.46 -24.26
CA VAL A 355 -12.12 17.74 -24.34
C VAL A 355 -12.76 18.08 -22.98
N VAL A 356 -13.47 17.13 -22.36
CA VAL A 356 -14.08 17.33 -21.03
C VAL A 356 -13.02 17.64 -19.98
N MET A 357 -11.88 16.93 -20.00
CA MET A 357 -10.77 17.21 -19.07
C MET A 357 -10.18 18.61 -19.28
N VAL A 358 -9.95 19.02 -20.53
CA VAL A 358 -9.41 20.34 -20.85
C VAL A 358 -10.40 21.42 -20.40
N ILE A 359 -11.69 21.30 -20.71
CA ILE A 359 -12.72 22.22 -20.23
C ILE A 359 -12.70 22.29 -18.69
N GLY A 360 -12.65 21.13 -18.02
CA GLY A 360 -12.54 21.07 -16.56
C GLY A 360 -11.30 21.78 -16.02
N MET A 361 -10.14 21.65 -16.71
CA MET A 361 -8.89 22.34 -16.33
C MET A 361 -8.97 23.86 -16.53
N LEU A 362 -9.84 24.33 -17.38
CA LEU A 362 -10.09 25.78 -17.61
C LEU A 362 -11.13 26.33 -16.63
N VAL A 363 -12.05 25.50 -16.14
CA VAL A 363 -13.17 25.93 -15.29
C VAL A 363 -12.83 25.79 -13.80
N PHE A 364 -12.19 24.70 -13.40
CA PHE A 364 -11.88 24.42 -12.00
C PHE A 364 -10.45 24.84 -11.67
N ASP A 365 -10.23 25.23 -10.41
CA ASP A 365 -8.96 25.75 -9.93
C ASP A 365 -7.85 24.67 -9.80
N ALA A 366 -6.62 25.13 -9.63
CA ALA A 366 -5.45 24.27 -9.48
C ALA A 366 -5.53 23.38 -8.22
N LYS A 367 -6.21 23.83 -7.15
CA LYS A 367 -6.38 23.04 -5.92
C LYS A 367 -7.22 21.80 -6.19
N PHE A 368 -8.32 21.93 -6.90
CA PHE A 368 -9.14 20.77 -7.30
C PHE A 368 -8.33 19.77 -8.12
N TRP A 369 -7.60 20.24 -9.15
CA TRP A 369 -6.79 19.34 -9.97
C TRP A 369 -5.61 18.73 -9.23
N GLY A 370 -5.07 19.43 -8.24
CA GLY A 370 -4.08 18.85 -7.31
C GLY A 370 -4.65 17.66 -6.53
N VAL A 371 -5.88 17.79 -6.02
CA VAL A 371 -6.58 16.70 -5.33
C VAL A 371 -6.86 15.53 -6.28
N VAL A 372 -7.33 15.82 -7.50
CA VAL A 372 -7.55 14.80 -8.54
C VAL A 372 -6.26 14.05 -8.86
N LEU A 373 -5.16 14.74 -9.13
CA LEU A 373 -3.88 14.10 -9.45
C LEU A 373 -3.34 13.30 -8.27
N MET A 374 -3.46 13.79 -7.05
CA MET A 374 -3.08 13.04 -5.85
C MET A 374 -3.88 11.73 -5.75
N GLY A 375 -5.20 11.77 -5.92
CA GLY A 375 -6.05 10.56 -5.90
C GLY A 375 -5.71 9.60 -7.04
N VAL A 376 -5.58 10.12 -8.27
CA VAL A 376 -5.23 9.31 -9.45
C VAL A 376 -3.84 8.71 -9.32
N SER A 377 -2.88 9.38 -8.66
CA SER A 377 -1.53 8.82 -8.47
C SER A 377 -1.52 7.51 -7.67
N VAL A 378 -2.49 7.30 -6.79
CA VAL A 378 -2.67 6.02 -6.09
C VAL A 378 -3.54 5.07 -6.92
N LEU A 379 -4.66 5.54 -7.46
CA LEU A 379 -5.62 4.71 -8.19
C LEU A 379 -5.07 4.14 -9.49
N ILE A 380 -4.11 4.81 -10.14
CA ILE A 380 -3.48 4.34 -11.39
C ILE A 380 -2.77 2.99 -11.21
N LEU A 381 -2.34 2.66 -9.99
CA LEU A 381 -1.75 1.37 -9.66
C LEU A 381 -2.70 0.21 -9.98
N ALA A 382 -4.02 0.40 -9.79
CA ALA A 382 -5.00 -0.61 -10.13
C ALA A 382 -5.01 -0.95 -11.63
N GLY A 383 -4.68 0.03 -12.50
CA GLY A 383 -4.64 -0.15 -13.95
C GLY A 383 -3.41 -0.91 -14.48
N MET A 384 -2.37 -1.09 -13.67
CA MET A 384 -1.09 -1.67 -14.11
C MET A 384 -1.17 -2.98 -14.88
N PRO A 385 -2.02 -3.96 -14.49
CA PRO A 385 -2.12 -5.23 -15.22
C PRO A 385 -2.45 -5.06 -16.70
N TRP A 386 -3.16 -4.00 -17.04
CA TRP A 386 -3.63 -3.71 -18.40
C TRP A 386 -2.79 -2.65 -19.12
N LEU A 387 -1.93 -1.92 -18.40
CA LEU A 387 -1.02 -0.93 -18.99
C LEU A 387 0.29 -1.58 -19.47
N ASP A 388 0.75 -2.64 -18.84
CA ASP A 388 2.02 -3.31 -19.18
C ASP A 388 1.84 -4.31 -20.32
N HIS A 389 2.27 -3.94 -21.53
CA HIS A 389 2.21 -4.76 -22.73
C HIS A 389 3.51 -5.50 -23.01
N SER A 390 4.45 -5.56 -22.08
CA SER A 390 5.71 -6.32 -22.26
C SER A 390 5.43 -7.80 -22.60
N PRO A 391 6.15 -8.42 -23.55
CA PRO A 391 6.01 -9.86 -23.82
C PRO A 391 6.56 -10.73 -22.67
N VAL A 392 7.40 -10.18 -21.80
CA VAL A 392 7.97 -10.89 -20.65
C VAL A 392 7.57 -10.24 -19.33
N LYS A 393 7.39 -11.03 -18.26
CA LYS A 393 6.97 -10.51 -16.94
C LYS A 393 8.11 -9.84 -16.20
N SER A 394 9.19 -10.57 -15.99
CA SER A 394 10.30 -10.15 -15.15
C SER A 394 11.20 -9.13 -15.83
N ILE A 395 11.66 -8.15 -15.04
CA ILE A 395 12.69 -7.17 -15.44
C ILE A 395 14.02 -7.83 -15.88
N ARG A 396 14.29 -9.06 -15.47
CA ARG A 396 15.49 -9.82 -15.85
C ARG A 396 15.62 -10.03 -17.34
N TYR A 397 14.47 -10.18 -18.03
CA TYR A 397 14.38 -10.50 -19.46
C TYR A 397 13.97 -9.31 -20.30
N ARG A 398 13.73 -8.15 -19.67
CA ARG A 398 13.42 -6.90 -20.38
C ARG A 398 14.71 -6.23 -20.89
N PRO A 399 14.62 -5.36 -21.91
CA PRO A 399 15.73 -4.55 -22.38
C PRO A 399 16.40 -3.77 -21.24
N GLU A 400 17.70 -3.52 -21.33
CA GLU A 400 18.44 -2.82 -20.26
C GLU A 400 17.89 -1.42 -19.97
N TRP A 401 17.45 -0.69 -20.99
CA TRP A 401 16.88 0.63 -20.81
C TRP A 401 15.54 0.62 -20.02
N HIS A 402 14.80 -0.51 -20.00
CA HIS A 402 13.64 -0.64 -19.11
C HIS A 402 14.04 -0.57 -17.64
N LYS A 403 15.20 -1.14 -17.28
CA LYS A 403 15.74 -1.04 -15.92
C LYS A 403 16.01 0.42 -15.54
N ILE A 404 16.49 1.23 -16.51
CA ILE A 404 16.66 2.67 -16.31
C ILE A 404 15.32 3.37 -16.09
N VAL A 405 14.29 3.03 -16.87
CA VAL A 405 12.92 3.57 -16.69
C VAL A 405 12.40 3.29 -15.29
N TYR A 406 12.53 2.04 -14.81
CA TYR A 406 12.15 1.67 -13.44
C TYR A 406 12.98 2.40 -12.38
N ALA A 407 14.28 2.55 -12.59
CA ALA A 407 15.17 3.28 -11.69
C ALA A 407 14.78 4.77 -11.61
N VAL A 408 14.52 5.40 -12.76
CA VAL A 408 14.06 6.79 -12.83
C VAL A 408 12.72 6.95 -12.11
N PHE A 409 11.77 6.04 -12.31
CA PHE A 409 10.49 6.05 -11.58
C PHE A 409 10.69 5.94 -10.07
N GLY A 410 11.47 4.96 -9.61
CA GLY A 410 11.74 4.76 -8.18
C GLY A 410 12.44 5.97 -7.55
N THR A 411 13.46 6.52 -8.23
CA THR A 411 14.16 7.73 -7.78
C THR A 411 13.20 8.93 -7.73
N THR A 412 12.35 9.09 -8.75
CA THR A 412 11.34 10.15 -8.77
C THR A 412 10.37 10.04 -7.60
N PHE A 413 9.90 8.82 -7.28
CA PHE A 413 9.04 8.59 -6.12
C PHE A 413 9.70 9.01 -4.81
N LEU A 414 10.99 8.67 -4.62
CA LEU A 414 11.75 9.08 -3.43
C LEU A 414 11.98 10.60 -3.38
N VAL A 415 12.30 11.23 -4.50
CA VAL A 415 12.46 12.69 -4.60
C VAL A 415 11.15 13.40 -4.29
N LEU A 416 10.02 12.95 -4.83
CA LEU A 416 8.70 13.49 -4.50
C LEU A 416 8.40 13.32 -3.00
N GLY A 417 8.78 12.18 -2.41
CA GLY A 417 8.67 11.95 -0.97
C GLY A 417 9.44 12.98 -0.15
N TYR A 418 10.69 13.20 -0.49
CA TYR A 418 11.52 14.23 0.15
C TYR A 418 10.92 15.64 0.01
N LEU A 419 10.53 16.01 -1.21
CA LEU A 419 9.93 17.33 -1.46
C LEU A 419 8.61 17.54 -0.72
N GLY A 420 7.83 16.48 -0.50
CA GLY A 420 6.58 16.54 0.24
C GLY A 420 6.74 16.93 1.71
N VAL A 421 7.87 16.58 2.33
CA VAL A 421 8.22 16.99 3.72
C VAL A 421 8.72 18.43 3.75
N GLN A 422 9.32 18.93 2.67
CA GLN A 422 9.97 20.25 2.67
C GLN A 422 8.97 21.40 2.43
N ALA A 423 9.26 22.56 3.01
CA ALA A 423 8.54 23.79 2.66
C ALA A 423 8.68 24.12 1.16
N PRO A 424 7.62 24.60 0.49
CA PRO A 424 7.67 24.91 -0.93
C PRO A 424 8.58 26.10 -1.23
N THR A 425 9.41 25.98 -2.27
CA THR A 425 10.15 27.07 -2.90
C THR A 425 9.97 26.96 -4.40
N ALA A 426 10.30 27.99 -5.17
CA ALA A 426 10.17 27.98 -6.64
C ALA A 426 10.90 26.77 -7.25
N ILE A 427 12.15 26.50 -6.82
CA ILE A 427 12.95 25.37 -7.32
C ILE A 427 12.32 24.03 -6.91
N ARG A 428 11.93 23.86 -5.65
CA ARG A 428 11.31 22.62 -5.17
C ARG A 428 9.98 22.35 -5.86
N THR A 429 9.20 23.39 -6.12
CA THR A 429 7.95 23.27 -6.87
C THR A 429 8.22 22.83 -8.32
N LEU A 430 9.20 23.42 -9.00
CA LEU A 430 9.58 23.01 -10.36
C LEU A 430 10.03 21.54 -10.40
N VAL A 431 10.88 21.11 -9.47
CA VAL A 431 11.31 19.70 -9.39
C VAL A 431 10.13 18.77 -9.11
N ALA A 432 9.19 19.17 -8.26
CA ALA A 432 7.97 18.39 -8.01
C ALA A 432 7.07 18.31 -9.24
N GLN A 433 6.98 19.36 -10.05
CA GLN A 433 6.25 19.39 -11.33
C GLN A 433 6.88 18.41 -12.33
N ILE A 434 8.19 18.47 -12.52
CA ILE A 434 8.92 17.52 -13.38
C ILE A 434 8.74 16.08 -12.86
N GLY A 435 8.89 15.87 -11.57
CA GLY A 435 8.66 14.56 -10.94
C GLY A 435 7.24 14.06 -11.15
N THR A 436 6.23 14.94 -11.09
CA THR A 436 4.83 14.59 -11.36
C THR A 436 4.64 14.12 -12.80
N LEU A 437 5.24 14.82 -13.77
CA LEU A 437 5.18 14.42 -15.19
C LEU A 437 5.89 13.07 -15.41
N ILE A 438 7.04 12.83 -14.78
CA ILE A 438 7.75 11.54 -14.87
C ILE A 438 6.91 10.43 -14.23
N TYR A 439 6.32 10.68 -13.06
CA TYR A 439 5.47 9.72 -12.35
C TYR A 439 4.31 9.26 -13.23
N PHE A 440 3.51 10.20 -13.74
CA PHE A 440 2.38 9.87 -14.62
C PHE A 440 2.84 9.36 -15.98
N GLY A 441 3.94 9.88 -16.52
CA GLY A 441 4.54 9.41 -17.78
C GLY A 441 4.94 7.93 -17.73
N PHE A 442 5.44 7.45 -16.58
CA PHE A 442 5.74 6.03 -16.40
C PHE A 442 4.52 5.16 -16.68
N PHE A 443 3.36 5.47 -16.09
CA PHE A 443 2.13 4.70 -16.26
C PHE A 443 1.44 4.98 -17.61
N MET A 444 1.25 6.23 -17.94
CA MET A 444 0.47 6.63 -19.13
C MET A 444 1.15 6.19 -20.44
N LEU A 445 2.48 6.19 -20.48
CA LEU A 445 3.22 5.73 -21.65
C LEU A 445 3.61 4.25 -21.59
N MET A 446 3.26 3.54 -20.50
CA MET A 446 3.60 2.11 -20.30
C MET A 446 3.09 1.23 -21.45
N PRO A 447 1.90 1.41 -22.04
CA PRO A 447 1.44 0.57 -23.16
C PRO A 447 2.39 0.59 -24.36
N TRP A 448 3.16 1.64 -24.53
CA TRP A 448 4.13 1.77 -25.63
C TRP A 448 5.52 1.35 -25.20
N TRP A 449 6.10 2.00 -24.17
CA TRP A 449 7.49 1.74 -23.82
C TRP A 449 7.70 0.29 -23.33
N SER A 450 6.71 -0.32 -22.64
CA SER A 450 6.86 -1.68 -22.13
C SER A 450 6.90 -2.74 -23.23
N ALA A 451 6.36 -2.44 -24.41
CA ALA A 451 6.36 -3.33 -25.59
C ALA A 451 7.58 -3.14 -26.50
N MET A 452 8.43 -2.13 -26.25
CA MET A 452 9.53 -1.77 -27.15
C MET A 452 10.87 -2.38 -26.72
N GLY A 453 11.70 -2.69 -27.71
CA GLY A 453 13.09 -3.15 -27.53
C GLY A 453 13.26 -4.65 -27.73
N GLU A 454 14.49 -5.12 -27.51
CA GLU A 454 14.87 -6.52 -27.63
C GLU A 454 14.73 -7.23 -26.29
N PHE A 455 13.88 -8.24 -26.23
CA PHE A 455 13.62 -9.02 -25.02
C PHE A 455 14.50 -10.28 -25.01
N LYS A 456 15.07 -10.58 -23.86
CA LYS A 456 15.85 -11.80 -23.67
C LYS A 456 14.87 -13.01 -23.61
N PRO A 457 15.27 -14.17 -24.10
CA PRO A 457 14.43 -15.38 -24.01
C PRO A 457 14.26 -15.78 -22.53
N VAL A 458 13.03 -16.04 -22.14
CA VAL A 458 12.72 -16.57 -20.80
C VAL A 458 13.08 -18.05 -20.78
N PRO A 459 13.86 -18.55 -19.80
CA PRO A 459 14.21 -19.96 -19.71
C PRO A 459 12.99 -20.84 -19.47
N LYS A 460 13.04 -22.10 -19.90
CA LYS A 460 11.94 -23.07 -19.68
C LYS A 460 11.79 -23.51 -18.22
N ARG A 461 12.85 -23.37 -17.43
CA ARG A 461 12.95 -23.77 -16.02
C ARG A 461 13.46 -22.60 -15.21
N VAL A 462 13.04 -22.49 -13.95
CA VAL A 462 13.52 -21.42 -13.07
C VAL A 462 15.01 -21.53 -12.83
N THR A 463 15.66 -20.38 -12.78
CA THR A 463 17.11 -20.27 -12.61
C THR A 463 17.47 -19.77 -11.21
N PHE A 464 18.55 -20.31 -10.68
CA PHE A 464 19.23 -19.72 -9.53
C PHE A 464 20.32 -18.80 -10.10
N GLN A 465 20.16 -17.50 -9.93
CA GLN A 465 21.30 -16.60 -10.14
C GLN A 465 22.11 -16.61 -8.86
N PRO A 466 23.44 -16.80 -8.93
CA PRO A 466 24.30 -16.52 -7.78
C PRO A 466 24.09 -15.07 -7.37
N HIS A 467 23.97 -14.83 -6.10
CA HIS A 467 23.82 -13.49 -5.51
C HIS A 467 25.13 -12.73 -5.58
#